data_4593894b846c1d58671344401e6ae89d
#
_entry.id   4593894b846c1d58671344401e6ae89d
#
_cell.length_a   1.000
_cell.length_b   1.000
_cell.length_c   1.000
_cell.angle_alpha   90.00
_cell.angle_beta   90.00
_cell.angle_gamma   90.00
#
_symmetry.space_group_name_H-M   'P 1'
#
loop_
_entity.id
_entity.type
_entity.pdbx_description
1 polymer ?
#
loop_
_entity_poly.entity_id
_entity_poly.type
_entity_poly.pdbx_seq_one_letter_code
_entity_poly.pdbx_strand_id
1 'polypeptide(L)'
;MAVFTPSYPLTFPTVVGVQTQRFSLVRTVAVSSSPFTGQDQIVQHEGEYWTTQIKFPPMLKNNASVILAFLLQLRGRRGTFSIGDQDRKTIQGTATGTVRVNGASQTGNQIALDGFTASRANVFKAGDYIQIGSYLYMVTEDVNANGSGEADVKIEPSLRQGIETINNDATVIYTNAKTIMRLDSNETGWDTDQVSKYGITLSATEAL
;
A
#
# COMPACT_ATOMS: atom_id res chain seq x y z
N MET A 1 -10.38 -28.33 22.82
CA MET A 1 -11.09 -27.21 22.16
C MET A 1 -10.32 -26.85 20.89
N ALA A 2 -10.98 -26.84 19.74
CA ALA A 2 -10.37 -26.34 18.52
C ALA A 2 -10.25 -24.79 18.62
N VAL A 3 -9.04 -24.27 18.56
CA VAL A 3 -8.81 -22.83 18.53
C VAL A 3 -8.95 -22.37 17.08
N PHE A 4 -9.98 -21.57 16.79
CA PHE A 4 -10.11 -20.93 15.50
C PHE A 4 -8.95 -19.94 15.30
N THR A 5 -8.15 -20.15 14.26
CA THR A 5 -7.08 -19.24 13.88
C THR A 5 -7.38 -18.71 12.48
N PRO A 6 -7.65 -17.40 12.33
CA PRO A 6 -7.83 -16.80 11.00
C PRO A 6 -6.60 -16.98 10.15
N SER A 7 -6.78 -17.18 8.83
CA SER A 7 -5.69 -17.13 7.86
C SER A 7 -5.45 -15.67 7.45
N TYR A 8 -4.23 -15.19 7.65
CA TYR A 8 -3.83 -13.82 7.30
C TYR A 8 -3.07 -13.78 5.96
N PRO A 9 -3.12 -12.67 5.21
CA PRO A 9 -3.84 -11.43 5.51
C PRO A 9 -5.36 -11.53 5.27
N LEU A 10 -6.16 -10.86 6.12
CA LEU A 10 -7.59 -10.74 5.90
C LEU A 10 -7.89 -9.76 4.76
N THR A 11 -9.00 -9.97 4.06
CA THR A 11 -9.52 -9.00 3.09
C THR A 11 -10.23 -7.86 3.81
N PHE A 12 -9.88 -6.62 3.47
CA PHE A 12 -10.55 -5.43 4.02
C PHE A 12 -12.02 -5.41 3.60
N PRO A 13 -12.96 -5.19 4.54
CA PRO A 13 -14.38 -5.22 4.24
C PRO A 13 -14.82 -4.02 3.40
N THR A 14 -15.65 -4.27 2.38
CA THR A 14 -16.16 -3.24 1.46
C THR A 14 -17.66 -2.97 1.65
N VAL A 15 -18.23 -3.42 2.78
CA VAL A 15 -19.67 -3.30 3.08
C VAL A 15 -20.13 -1.84 3.21
N VAL A 16 -19.24 -0.96 3.62
CA VAL A 16 -19.45 0.49 3.71
C VAL A 16 -18.25 1.19 3.11
N GLY A 17 -18.48 2.22 2.31
CA GLY A 17 -17.40 3.08 1.81
C GLY A 17 -16.68 3.80 2.96
N VAL A 18 -15.43 4.11 2.76
CA VAL A 18 -14.62 4.89 3.70
C VAL A 18 -15.04 6.36 3.63
N GLN A 19 -15.27 7.01 4.76
CA GLN A 19 -15.57 8.46 4.78
C GLN A 19 -14.33 9.28 4.48
N THR A 20 -13.22 8.96 5.16
CA THR A 20 -11.92 9.58 4.91
C THR A 20 -10.85 8.53 5.06
N GLN A 21 -9.86 8.58 4.18
CA GLN A 21 -8.62 7.80 4.28
C GLN A 21 -7.46 8.77 4.14
N ARG A 22 -6.56 8.72 5.09
CA ARG A 22 -5.23 9.31 4.96
C ARG A 22 -4.25 8.18 4.68
N PHE A 23 -3.61 8.21 3.53
CA PHE A 23 -2.57 7.28 3.15
C PHE A 23 -1.25 8.05 3.09
N SER A 24 -0.21 7.60 3.78
CA SER A 24 1.04 8.35 3.92
C SER A 24 2.24 7.42 3.84
N LEU A 25 3.30 7.87 3.17
CA LEU A 25 4.60 7.23 3.17
C LEU A 25 5.46 7.89 4.25
N VAL A 26 5.94 7.09 5.20
CA VAL A 26 6.87 7.52 6.25
C VAL A 26 8.29 7.18 5.81
N ARG A 27 9.18 8.16 5.91
CA ARG A 27 10.61 8.03 5.56
C ARG A 27 11.48 8.28 6.78
N THR A 28 12.58 7.57 6.86
CA THR A 28 13.59 7.76 7.92
C THR A 28 14.78 8.51 7.35
N VAL A 29 14.80 9.83 7.58
CA VAL A 29 15.89 10.72 7.15
C VAL A 29 16.47 11.39 8.38
N ALA A 30 17.80 11.27 8.56
CA ALA A 30 18.54 11.99 9.59
C ALA A 30 19.18 13.24 8.95
N VAL A 31 18.95 14.39 9.58
CA VAL A 31 19.55 15.66 9.18
C VAL A 31 20.39 16.17 10.34
N SER A 32 21.67 16.47 10.09
CA SER A 32 22.58 17.07 11.05
C SER A 32 23.12 18.38 10.49
N SER A 33 22.80 19.49 11.15
CA SER A 33 23.23 20.83 10.73
C SER A 33 24.44 21.27 11.49
N SER A 34 25.46 21.79 10.79
CA SER A 34 26.66 22.38 11.42
C SER A 34 26.30 23.74 12.06
N PRO A 35 26.49 23.91 13.36
CA PRO A 35 26.22 25.21 14.01
C PRO A 35 27.17 26.35 13.58
N PHE A 36 28.28 26.00 12.92
CA PHE A 36 29.29 26.98 12.50
C PHE A 36 29.14 27.46 11.07
N THR A 37 28.68 26.55 10.16
CA THR A 37 28.63 26.84 8.72
C THR A 37 27.19 26.81 8.19
N GLY A 38 26.24 26.32 8.96
CA GLY A 38 24.85 26.12 8.52
C GLY A 38 24.69 25.03 7.44
N GLN A 39 25.73 24.25 7.16
CA GLN A 39 25.65 23.15 6.20
C GLN A 39 24.95 21.95 6.82
N ASP A 40 24.04 21.35 6.05
CA ASP A 40 23.33 20.13 6.43
C ASP A 40 24.02 18.89 5.86
N GLN A 41 24.18 17.90 6.73
CA GLN A 41 24.49 16.53 6.33
C GLN A 41 23.22 15.70 6.41
N ILE A 42 22.81 15.11 5.28
CA ILE A 42 21.57 14.34 5.15
C ILE A 42 21.95 12.88 4.96
N VAL A 43 21.37 12.00 5.78
CA VAL A 43 21.48 10.55 5.66
C VAL A 43 20.07 9.97 5.57
N GLN A 44 19.76 9.33 4.45
CA GLN A 44 18.51 8.60 4.26
C GLN A 44 18.73 7.13 4.60
N HIS A 45 17.83 6.56 5.39
CA HIS A 45 17.80 5.15 5.72
C HIS A 45 16.69 4.47 4.91
N GLU A 46 16.86 3.18 4.60
CA GLU A 46 15.90 2.39 3.79
C GLU A 46 14.62 2.00 4.54
N GLY A 47 14.42 2.46 5.77
CA GLY A 47 13.25 2.16 6.61
C GLY A 47 11.99 2.95 6.23
N GLU A 48 11.55 2.86 4.98
CA GLU A 48 10.33 3.51 4.48
C GLU A 48 9.14 2.57 4.59
N TYR A 49 7.95 3.08 4.94
CA TYR A 49 6.74 2.27 5.04
C TYR A 49 5.48 3.09 4.88
N TRP A 50 4.43 2.43 4.41
CA TRP A 50 3.11 3.04 4.30
C TRP A 50 2.36 3.02 5.62
N THR A 51 1.62 4.09 5.89
CA THR A 51 0.66 4.17 7.00
C THR A 51 -0.70 4.59 6.47
N THR A 52 -1.76 4.15 7.13
CA THR A 52 -3.12 4.59 6.81
C THR A 52 -3.93 4.89 8.05
N GLN A 53 -4.73 5.96 7.98
CA GLN A 53 -5.78 6.26 8.94
C GLN A 53 -7.11 6.26 8.20
N ILE A 54 -8.05 5.50 8.69
CA ILE A 54 -9.35 5.30 8.05
C ILE A 54 -10.44 5.66 9.04
N LYS A 55 -11.36 6.52 8.60
CA LYS A 55 -12.58 6.84 9.33
C LYS A 55 -13.77 6.37 8.50
N PHE A 56 -14.64 5.59 9.12
CA PHE A 56 -15.90 5.19 8.50
C PHE A 56 -16.99 6.23 8.77
N PRO A 57 -17.98 6.37 7.85
CA PRO A 57 -19.15 7.18 8.13
C PRO A 57 -19.96 6.57 9.29
N PRO A 58 -20.72 7.38 10.02
CA PRO A 58 -21.67 6.85 11.00
C PRO A 58 -22.60 5.82 10.35
N MET A 59 -22.62 4.61 10.88
CA MET A 59 -23.31 3.48 10.25
C MET A 59 -24.29 2.78 11.21
N LEU A 60 -25.29 2.10 10.65
CA LEU A 60 -26.22 1.27 11.40
C LEU A 60 -25.54 -0.01 11.89
N LYS A 61 -26.12 -0.61 12.92
CA LYS A 61 -25.63 -1.82 13.60
C LYS A 61 -25.19 -2.95 12.64
N ASN A 62 -25.97 -3.24 11.61
CA ASN A 62 -25.67 -4.36 10.70
C ASN A 62 -24.32 -4.17 9.98
N ASN A 63 -24.07 -2.97 9.47
CA ASN A 63 -22.81 -2.64 8.77
C ASN A 63 -21.64 -2.55 9.77
N ALA A 64 -21.89 -1.93 10.93
CA ALA A 64 -20.91 -1.84 12.01
C ALA A 64 -20.44 -3.21 12.48
N SER A 65 -21.38 -4.16 12.62
CA SER A 65 -21.05 -5.53 13.05
C SER A 65 -20.05 -6.23 12.14
N VAL A 66 -20.11 -6.00 10.83
CA VAL A 66 -19.14 -6.58 9.88
C VAL A 66 -17.74 -5.99 10.08
N ILE A 67 -17.65 -4.67 10.26
CA ILE A 67 -16.37 -3.99 10.50
C ILE A 67 -15.78 -4.42 11.85
N LEU A 68 -16.62 -4.47 12.89
CA LEU A 68 -16.20 -4.90 14.23
C LEU A 68 -15.72 -6.36 14.23
N ALA A 69 -16.46 -7.26 13.56
CA ALA A 69 -16.05 -8.65 13.42
C ALA A 69 -14.68 -8.78 12.72
N PHE A 70 -14.44 -8.00 11.68
CA PHE A 70 -13.16 -7.93 11.01
C PHE A 70 -12.05 -7.46 11.97
N LEU A 71 -12.26 -6.36 12.70
CA LEU A 71 -11.27 -5.82 13.65
C LEU A 71 -10.96 -6.83 14.76
N LEU A 72 -11.98 -7.51 15.30
CA LEU A 72 -11.80 -8.53 16.33
C LEU A 72 -11.06 -9.77 15.81
N GLN A 73 -11.28 -10.17 14.55
CA GLN A 73 -10.54 -11.26 13.91
C GLN A 73 -9.05 -10.94 13.73
N LEU A 74 -8.67 -9.68 13.58
CA LEU A 74 -7.26 -9.25 13.54
C LEU A 74 -6.56 -9.45 14.89
N ARG A 75 -7.30 -9.54 16.00
CA ARG A 75 -6.73 -9.71 17.34
C ARG A 75 -5.67 -8.66 17.68
N GLY A 76 -6.01 -7.39 17.45
CA GLY A 76 -5.10 -6.26 17.60
C GLY A 76 -3.94 -6.32 16.60
N ARG A 77 -2.74 -6.12 17.06
CA ARG A 77 -1.52 -6.08 16.22
C ARG A 77 -1.02 -7.45 15.73
N ARG A 78 -1.71 -8.55 16.08
CA ARG A 78 -1.30 -9.88 15.65
C ARG A 78 -1.59 -10.14 14.19
N GLY A 79 -2.80 -9.80 13.74
CA GLY A 79 -3.27 -10.07 12.40
C GLY A 79 -2.85 -9.00 11.40
N THR A 80 -2.89 -9.39 10.14
CA THR A 80 -2.64 -8.50 9.00
C THR A 80 -3.83 -8.50 8.06
N PHE A 81 -3.96 -7.45 7.27
CA PHE A 81 -4.99 -7.30 6.24
C PHE A 81 -4.44 -6.56 5.03
N SER A 82 -5.05 -6.81 3.87
CA SER A 82 -4.63 -6.16 2.63
C SER A 82 -5.51 -4.96 2.31
N ILE A 83 -4.90 -3.80 2.10
CA ILE A 83 -5.59 -2.57 1.71
C ILE A 83 -4.69 -1.70 0.85
N GLY A 84 -5.29 -0.93 -0.06
CA GLY A 84 -4.64 0.13 -0.82
C GLY A 84 -5.40 1.43 -0.66
N ASP A 85 -5.01 2.42 -1.44
CA ASP A 85 -5.74 3.68 -1.54
C ASP A 85 -7.13 3.43 -2.12
N GLN A 86 -8.17 3.81 -1.39
CA GLN A 86 -9.56 3.53 -1.78
C GLN A 86 -10.04 4.40 -2.94
N ASP A 87 -9.40 5.54 -3.17
CA ASP A 87 -9.72 6.44 -4.28
C ASP A 87 -8.97 6.07 -5.56
N ARG A 88 -7.73 5.57 -5.44
CA ARG A 88 -6.86 5.26 -6.58
C ARG A 88 -6.78 3.76 -6.89
N LYS A 89 -7.92 3.14 -7.16
CA LYS A 89 -8.00 1.71 -7.49
C LYS A 89 -7.64 1.41 -8.95
N THR A 90 -7.67 2.41 -9.81
CA THR A 90 -7.34 2.30 -11.23
C THR A 90 -6.23 3.28 -11.56
N ILE A 91 -5.34 2.89 -12.47
CA ILE A 91 -4.28 3.76 -12.98
C ILE A 91 -4.86 4.87 -13.87
N GLN A 92 -4.14 5.98 -13.93
CA GLN A 92 -4.38 7.06 -14.91
C GLN A 92 -3.67 6.76 -16.23
N GLY A 93 -2.69 5.86 -16.20
CA GLY A 93 -1.96 5.38 -17.36
C GLY A 93 -2.81 4.53 -18.29
N THR A 94 -2.19 4.13 -19.41
CA THR A 94 -2.83 3.38 -20.49
C THR A 94 -2.41 1.91 -20.54
N ALA A 95 -1.71 1.39 -19.50
CA ALA A 95 -1.27 0.00 -19.45
C ALA A 95 -2.48 -0.96 -19.58
N THR A 96 -2.28 -2.01 -20.33
CA THR A 96 -3.27 -3.07 -20.55
C THR A 96 -2.56 -4.43 -20.58
N GLY A 97 -3.28 -5.49 -20.27
CA GLY A 97 -2.73 -6.85 -20.28
C GLY A 97 -2.00 -7.21 -18.99
N THR A 98 -1.10 -8.16 -19.07
CA THR A 98 -0.33 -8.65 -17.93
C THR A 98 1.06 -8.04 -17.96
N VAL A 99 1.32 -7.09 -17.09
CA VAL A 99 2.64 -6.49 -16.89
C VAL A 99 3.42 -7.37 -15.91
N ARG A 100 4.72 -7.55 -16.18
CA ARG A 100 5.61 -8.39 -15.41
C ARG A 100 6.94 -7.71 -15.11
N VAL A 101 7.63 -8.23 -14.11
CA VAL A 101 8.99 -7.81 -13.78
C VAL A 101 9.96 -8.40 -14.80
N ASN A 102 10.73 -7.55 -15.43
CA ASN A 102 11.75 -7.91 -16.42
C ASN A 102 13.13 -8.00 -15.76
N GLY A 103 13.51 -9.18 -15.31
CA GLY A 103 14.76 -9.45 -14.59
C GLY A 103 14.58 -9.67 -13.10
N ALA A 104 15.35 -10.60 -12.56
CA ALA A 104 15.32 -10.95 -11.13
C ALA A 104 16.22 -10.02 -10.29
N SER A 105 15.98 -10.03 -8.98
CA SER A 105 16.84 -9.39 -7.95
C SER A 105 17.07 -7.89 -8.17
N GLN A 106 16.07 -7.19 -8.70
CA GLN A 106 16.13 -5.74 -8.87
C GLN A 106 16.06 -5.02 -7.52
N THR A 107 16.67 -3.85 -7.43
CA THR A 107 16.91 -3.12 -6.18
C THR A 107 16.79 -1.61 -6.39
N GLY A 108 16.61 -0.86 -5.31
CA GLY A 108 16.48 0.60 -5.37
C GLY A 108 15.08 1.08 -5.75
N ASN A 109 14.97 2.26 -6.31
CA ASN A 109 13.71 2.93 -6.67
C ASN A 109 13.42 2.96 -8.18
N GLN A 110 13.99 2.05 -8.94
CA GLN A 110 13.67 1.82 -10.33
C GLN A 110 13.46 0.33 -10.56
N ILE A 111 12.47 -0.01 -11.37
CA ILE A 111 12.17 -1.38 -11.74
C ILE A 111 11.94 -1.49 -13.25
N ALA A 112 12.59 -2.46 -13.87
CA ALA A 112 12.35 -2.82 -15.25
C ALA A 112 11.13 -3.72 -15.35
N LEU A 113 10.18 -3.36 -16.20
CA LEU A 113 8.94 -4.09 -16.44
C LEU A 113 8.77 -4.39 -17.92
N ASP A 114 8.05 -5.45 -18.24
CA ASP A 114 7.66 -5.84 -19.58
C ASP A 114 6.17 -6.20 -19.70
N GLY A 115 5.76 -6.66 -20.88
CA GLY A 115 4.37 -7.03 -21.14
C GLY A 115 3.47 -5.86 -21.55
N PHE A 116 4.05 -4.68 -21.79
CA PHE A 116 3.31 -3.54 -22.35
C PHE A 116 3.10 -3.69 -23.86
N THR A 117 2.10 -2.99 -24.38
CA THR A 117 2.00 -2.78 -25.82
C THR A 117 3.20 -1.99 -26.31
N ALA A 118 3.89 -2.47 -27.35
CA ALA A 118 5.08 -1.83 -27.92
C ALA A 118 4.83 -0.36 -28.30
N SER A 119 5.78 0.51 -27.99
CA SER A 119 5.76 1.96 -28.27
C SER A 119 4.53 2.70 -27.72
N ARG A 120 3.88 2.15 -26.67
CA ARG A 120 2.72 2.80 -26.06
C ARG A 120 3.14 3.92 -25.13
N ALA A 121 2.57 5.10 -25.36
CA ALA A 121 2.81 6.25 -24.50
C ALA A 121 1.98 6.19 -23.22
N ASN A 122 2.54 6.76 -22.15
CA ASN A 122 1.89 6.91 -20.84
C ASN A 122 1.32 5.60 -20.32
N VAL A 123 2.09 4.51 -20.36
CA VAL A 123 1.66 3.21 -19.81
C VAL A 123 1.35 3.31 -18.32
N PHE A 124 2.19 4.06 -17.57
CA PHE A 124 1.88 4.55 -16.23
C PHE A 124 2.05 6.07 -16.18
N LYS A 125 1.38 6.70 -15.22
CA LYS A 125 1.53 8.11 -14.91
C LYS A 125 2.00 8.32 -13.48
N ALA A 126 2.64 9.45 -13.25
CA ALA A 126 3.02 9.88 -11.91
C ALA A 126 1.80 9.85 -10.97
N GLY A 127 1.94 9.16 -9.84
CA GLY A 127 0.86 8.93 -8.87
C GLY A 127 0.06 7.64 -9.07
N ASP A 128 0.31 6.85 -10.12
CA ASP A 128 -0.27 5.53 -10.25
C ASP A 128 0.33 4.58 -9.21
N TYR A 129 -0.49 3.67 -8.70
CA TYR A 129 -0.05 2.63 -7.79
C TYR A 129 0.16 1.31 -8.52
N ILE A 130 1.25 0.64 -8.18
CA ILE A 130 1.52 -0.73 -8.58
C ILE A 130 1.82 -1.59 -7.35
N GLN A 131 1.44 -2.84 -7.42
CA GLN A 131 1.75 -3.83 -6.38
C GLN A 131 2.61 -4.93 -7.00
N ILE A 132 3.70 -5.27 -6.31
CA ILE A 132 4.56 -6.40 -6.64
C ILE A 132 4.62 -7.27 -5.40
N GLY A 133 4.20 -8.53 -5.54
CA GLY A 133 4.04 -9.41 -4.40
C GLY A 133 3.09 -8.84 -3.34
N SER A 134 3.59 -8.59 -2.16
CA SER A 134 2.82 -8.09 -1.01
C SER A 134 2.93 -6.58 -0.79
N TYR A 135 3.72 -5.86 -1.59
CA TYR A 135 4.07 -4.46 -1.35
C TYR A 135 3.55 -3.52 -2.41
N LEU A 136 3.19 -2.32 -1.95
CA LEU A 136 2.64 -1.24 -2.75
C LEU A 136 3.72 -0.20 -3.06
N TYR A 137 3.78 0.20 -4.31
CA TYR A 137 4.67 1.23 -4.81
C TYR A 137 3.89 2.29 -5.58
N MET A 138 4.31 3.54 -5.49
CA MET A 138 3.77 4.63 -6.30
C MET A 138 4.75 4.98 -7.39
N VAL A 139 4.27 5.10 -8.61
CA VAL A 139 5.03 5.58 -9.77
C VAL A 139 5.26 7.08 -9.63
N THR A 140 6.51 7.53 -9.83
CA THR A 140 6.90 8.93 -9.58
C THR A 140 7.00 9.79 -10.83
N GLU A 141 7.08 9.18 -12.01
CA GLU A 141 7.19 9.86 -13.30
C GLU A 141 6.31 9.18 -14.35
N ASP A 142 5.92 9.93 -15.40
CA ASP A 142 5.20 9.36 -16.53
C ASP A 142 6.11 8.39 -17.30
N VAL A 143 5.59 7.23 -17.66
CA VAL A 143 6.34 6.12 -18.25
C VAL A 143 5.81 5.77 -19.63
N ASN A 144 6.71 5.62 -20.59
CA ASN A 144 6.41 5.15 -21.94
C ASN A 144 7.04 3.77 -22.18
N ALA A 145 6.35 2.89 -22.86
CA ALA A 145 6.90 1.61 -23.30
C ALA A 145 7.79 1.79 -24.55
N ASN A 146 8.90 1.06 -24.60
CA ASN A 146 9.78 1.01 -25.74
C ASN A 146 9.22 0.15 -26.90
N GLY A 147 9.97 0.02 -27.99
CA GLY A 147 9.57 -0.77 -29.15
C GLY A 147 9.44 -2.28 -28.91
N SER A 148 9.95 -2.78 -27.79
CA SER A 148 9.82 -4.18 -27.34
C SER A 148 8.70 -4.38 -26.33
N GLY A 149 8.02 -3.32 -25.90
CA GLY A 149 7.00 -3.40 -24.84
C GLY A 149 7.59 -3.47 -23.44
N GLU A 150 8.77 -2.91 -23.23
CA GLU A 150 9.46 -2.82 -21.95
C GLU A 150 9.51 -1.38 -21.46
N ALA A 151 9.63 -1.16 -20.16
CA ALA A 151 9.80 0.16 -19.58
C ALA A 151 10.53 0.11 -18.23
N ASP A 152 11.37 1.12 -17.97
CA ASP A 152 11.94 1.37 -16.66
C ASP A 152 11.01 2.32 -15.89
N VAL A 153 10.53 1.86 -14.75
CA VAL A 153 9.55 2.57 -13.93
C VAL A 153 10.20 3.03 -12.64
N LYS A 154 10.17 4.35 -12.37
CA LYS A 154 10.62 4.90 -11.09
C LYS A 154 9.50 4.83 -10.07
N ILE A 155 9.82 4.33 -8.90
CA ILE A 155 8.86 4.00 -7.84
C ILE A 155 9.31 4.52 -6.48
N GLU A 156 8.34 4.73 -5.61
CA GLU A 156 8.52 4.98 -4.18
C GLU A 156 7.50 4.17 -3.37
N PRO A 157 7.90 3.59 -2.26
CA PRO A 157 9.25 3.49 -1.69
C PRO A 157 10.19 2.62 -2.52
N SER A 158 11.46 2.54 -2.11
CA SER A 158 12.43 1.63 -2.72
C SER A 158 11.97 0.18 -2.63
N LEU A 159 12.41 -0.65 -3.58
CA LEU A 159 12.14 -2.09 -3.58
C LEU A 159 12.58 -2.74 -2.27
N ARG A 160 11.71 -3.57 -1.68
CA ARG A 160 11.88 -4.18 -0.36
C ARG A 160 12.91 -5.30 -0.38
N GLN A 161 14.19 -4.93 -0.34
CA GLN A 161 15.28 -5.91 -0.30
C GLN A 161 15.28 -6.70 1.01
N GLY A 162 15.60 -7.99 0.91
CA GLY A 162 15.72 -8.87 2.07
C GLY A 162 14.39 -9.29 2.73
N ILE A 163 13.28 -8.65 2.35
CA ILE A 163 11.94 -8.98 2.84
C ILE A 163 11.19 -9.80 1.78
N GLU A 164 11.30 -9.40 0.52
CA GLU A 164 10.73 -10.14 -0.61
C GLU A 164 11.74 -10.22 -1.76
N THR A 165 11.94 -11.42 -2.30
CA THR A 165 12.75 -11.60 -3.51
C THR A 165 11.89 -11.28 -4.72
N ILE A 166 12.24 -10.23 -5.45
CA ILE A 166 11.59 -9.89 -6.71
C ILE A 166 12.10 -10.85 -7.77
N ASN A 167 11.24 -11.75 -8.18
CA ASN A 167 11.55 -12.75 -9.20
C ASN A 167 11.30 -12.18 -10.60
N ASN A 168 12.07 -12.66 -11.57
CA ASN A 168 11.72 -12.47 -12.97
C ASN A 168 10.31 -13.01 -13.26
N ASP A 169 9.56 -12.37 -14.14
CA ASP A 169 8.17 -12.70 -14.49
C ASP A 169 7.15 -12.57 -13.34
N ALA A 170 7.54 -11.96 -12.19
CA ALA A 170 6.58 -11.65 -11.14
C ALA A 170 5.49 -10.71 -11.68
N THR A 171 4.24 -11.07 -11.45
CA THR A 171 3.10 -10.26 -11.95
C THR A 171 3.01 -8.94 -11.21
N VAL A 172 2.86 -7.84 -11.96
CA VAL A 172 2.60 -6.51 -11.45
C VAL A 172 1.10 -6.25 -11.45
N ILE A 173 0.55 -5.97 -10.28
CA ILE A 173 -0.87 -5.63 -10.12
C ILE A 173 -0.99 -4.11 -10.12
N TYR A 174 -1.70 -3.55 -11.10
CA TYR A 174 -1.92 -2.11 -11.24
C TYR A 174 -3.40 -1.70 -11.18
N THR A 175 -4.28 -2.67 -10.93
CA THR A 175 -5.69 -2.43 -10.65
C THR A 175 -5.99 -2.88 -9.23
N ASN A 176 -6.49 -1.97 -8.40
CA ASN A 176 -6.76 -2.22 -6.98
C ASN A 176 -5.50 -2.73 -6.23
N ALA A 177 -4.36 -2.10 -6.52
CA ALA A 177 -3.08 -2.39 -5.89
C ALA A 177 -3.17 -2.19 -4.37
N LYS A 178 -2.56 -3.09 -3.61
CA LYS A 178 -2.67 -3.14 -2.14
C LYS A 178 -1.31 -3.42 -1.52
N THR A 179 -1.19 -3.08 -0.24
CA THR A 179 -0.13 -3.56 0.64
C THR A 179 -0.73 -4.30 1.82
N ILE A 180 0.08 -5.08 2.51
CA ILE A 180 -0.31 -5.76 3.74
C ILE A 180 -0.07 -4.81 4.91
N MET A 181 -1.09 -4.60 5.73
CA MET A 181 -1.03 -3.72 6.88
C MET A 181 -1.37 -4.44 8.18
N ARG A 182 -0.92 -3.86 9.26
CA ARG A 182 -1.16 -4.27 10.65
C ARG A 182 -1.69 -3.09 11.43
N LEU A 183 -2.65 -3.34 12.35
CA LEU A 183 -3.17 -2.29 13.22
C LEU A 183 -2.06 -1.72 14.13
N ASP A 184 -2.11 -0.42 14.40
CA ASP A 184 -1.15 0.26 15.27
C ASP A 184 -1.45 0.03 16.76
N SER A 185 -2.71 -0.33 17.10
CA SER A 185 -3.17 -0.57 18.47
C SER A 185 -3.65 -2.00 18.69
N ASN A 186 -3.46 -2.49 19.90
CA ASN A 186 -4.10 -3.71 20.38
C ASN A 186 -5.53 -3.47 20.89
N GLU A 187 -5.91 -2.21 21.06
CA GLU A 187 -7.25 -1.82 21.47
C GLU A 187 -8.17 -1.72 20.24
N THR A 188 -9.34 -2.31 20.33
CA THR A 188 -10.41 -2.20 19.36
C THR A 188 -11.60 -1.51 20.03
N GLY A 189 -11.87 -0.28 19.65
CA GLY A 189 -12.95 0.52 20.18
C GLY A 189 -13.93 1.01 19.10
N TRP A 190 -15.11 1.38 19.53
CA TRP A 190 -16.12 2.05 18.70
C TRP A 190 -17.01 2.93 19.56
N ASP A 191 -17.53 3.97 18.98
CA ASP A 191 -18.49 4.88 19.61
C ASP A 191 -19.90 4.57 19.12
N THR A 192 -20.89 4.73 20.02
CA THR A 192 -22.30 4.59 19.67
C THR A 192 -23.05 5.84 20.13
N ASP A 193 -23.77 6.50 19.22
CA ASP A 193 -24.57 7.67 19.54
C ASP A 193 -26.00 7.32 20.03
N GLN A 194 -26.77 8.35 20.43
CA GLN A 194 -28.15 8.17 20.91
C GLN A 194 -29.11 7.60 19.86
N VAL A 195 -28.80 7.74 18.57
CA VAL A 195 -29.60 7.20 17.47
C VAL A 195 -29.06 5.90 16.93
N SER A 196 -28.27 5.18 17.74
CA SER A 196 -27.68 3.86 17.44
C SER A 196 -26.84 3.84 16.17
N LYS A 197 -26.12 4.92 15.89
CA LYS A 197 -25.09 4.97 14.85
C LYS A 197 -23.73 4.70 15.46
N TYR A 198 -22.93 3.94 14.75
CA TYR A 198 -21.61 3.51 15.15
C TYR A 198 -20.54 4.32 14.41
N GLY A 199 -19.63 4.92 15.16
CA GLY A 199 -18.41 5.56 14.65
C GLY A 199 -17.23 4.63 14.85
N ILE A 200 -16.47 4.37 13.79
CA ILE A 200 -15.28 3.51 13.84
C ILE A 200 -14.14 4.23 13.11
N THR A 201 -12.98 4.24 13.76
CA THR A 201 -11.73 4.75 13.19
C THR A 201 -10.64 3.72 13.43
N LEU A 202 -9.76 3.52 12.47
CA LEU A 202 -8.61 2.65 12.61
C LEU A 202 -7.36 3.30 12.03
N SER A 203 -6.21 2.93 12.61
CA SER A 203 -4.88 3.28 12.11
C SER A 203 -4.09 2.00 11.89
N ALA A 204 -3.32 1.96 10.82
CA ALA A 204 -2.52 0.80 10.47
C ALA A 204 -1.22 1.21 9.79
N THR A 205 -0.20 0.39 9.98
CA THR A 205 1.12 0.52 9.39
C THR A 205 1.43 -0.70 8.54
N GLU A 206 2.18 -0.51 7.47
CA GLU A 206 2.65 -1.59 6.59
C GLU A 206 3.36 -2.66 7.41
N ALA A 207 3.03 -3.92 7.16
CA ALA A 207 3.63 -5.07 7.81
C ALA A 207 4.84 -5.53 6.97
N LEU A 208 6.01 -5.09 7.39
CA LEU A 208 7.30 -5.48 6.80
C LEU A 208 7.82 -6.76 7.43
#